data_bb4e6c2ab28f16c5c31e12a2ad973fd7
#
_entry.id   bb4e6c2ab28f16c5c31e12a2ad973fd7
#
_cell.length_a   1.000
_cell.length_b   1.000
_cell.length_c   1.000
_cell.angle_alpha   90.00
_cell.angle_beta   90.00
_cell.angle_gamma   90.00
#
_symmetry.space_group_name_H-M   'P 1'
#
loop_
_entity.id
_entity.type
_entity.pdbx_description
1 polymer ?
#
loop_
_entity_poly.entity_id
_entity_poly.type
_entity_poly.pdbx_seq_one_letter_code
_entity_poly.pdbx_strand_id
1 'polypeptide(L)'
;MPIQIEQTWYKHPLSMNLYGLNFTKENIKETGICYLFESEKSVLQMEGFDMLNCGVAVCGSNFNKYQLNILMRECAPKEIIICFDKEEQGNEDKYFNKLYNIGKKYSNYCKFSFIYDREGLISLKDSPADKGEEIFKTLLNKRVEVH
;
A
#
# COMPACT_ATOMS: atom_id res chain seq x y z
N MET A 1 19.06 0.74 27.01
CA MET A 1 19.55 -0.52 26.49
C MET A 1 19.59 -0.53 24.97
N PRO A 2 20.37 0.35 24.37
CA PRO A 2 20.38 0.47 22.92
C PRO A 2 20.78 -0.82 22.20
N ILE A 3 21.73 -1.56 22.77
CA ILE A 3 22.21 -2.81 22.16
C ILE A 3 21.11 -3.84 22.06
N GLN A 4 20.31 -3.98 23.14
CA GLN A 4 19.21 -4.93 23.13
C GLN A 4 18.11 -4.50 22.16
N ILE A 5 17.86 -3.21 22.07
CA ILE A 5 16.90 -2.67 21.10
C ILE A 5 17.36 -2.96 19.68
N GLU A 6 18.65 -2.75 19.42
CA GLU A 6 19.22 -3.05 18.11
C GLU A 6 19.10 -4.53 17.76
N GLN A 7 19.42 -5.40 18.70
CA GLN A 7 19.29 -6.84 18.47
C GLN A 7 17.86 -7.23 18.18
N THR A 8 16.91 -6.68 18.91
CA THR A 8 15.49 -6.90 18.67
C THR A 8 15.13 -6.40 17.28
N TRP A 9 15.62 -5.23 16.93
CA TRP A 9 15.33 -4.62 15.65
C TRP A 9 15.85 -5.49 14.49
N TYR A 10 17.06 -6.01 14.61
CA TYR A 10 17.64 -6.89 13.59
C TYR A 10 16.87 -8.20 13.45
N LYS A 11 16.22 -8.66 14.49
CA LYS A 11 15.45 -9.89 14.46
C LYS A 11 14.07 -9.68 13.82
N HIS A 12 13.65 -8.43 13.63
CA HIS A 12 12.39 -8.15 12.95
C HIS A 12 12.61 -8.15 11.45
N PRO A 13 12.00 -9.10 10.72
CA PRO A 13 12.08 -9.07 9.26
C PRO A 13 11.47 -7.79 8.72
N LEU A 14 11.99 -7.27 7.62
CA LEU A 14 11.41 -6.11 6.94
C LEU A 14 9.94 -6.34 6.62
N SER A 15 9.56 -7.60 6.36
CA SER A 15 8.18 -7.95 6.05
C SER A 15 7.19 -7.68 7.18
N MET A 16 7.67 -7.39 8.38
CA MET A 16 6.80 -7.04 9.52
C MET A 16 6.64 -5.55 9.70
N ASN A 17 7.41 -4.74 8.98
CA ASN A 17 7.36 -3.29 9.11
C ASN A 17 6.34 -2.68 8.16
N LEU A 18 5.79 -1.54 8.58
CA LEU A 18 4.97 -0.68 7.72
C LEU A 18 5.55 0.71 7.81
N TYR A 19 6.29 1.09 6.78
CA TYR A 19 6.91 2.40 6.75
C TYR A 19 5.86 3.49 6.64
N GLY A 20 6.04 4.54 7.41
CA GLY A 20 5.21 5.74 7.33
C GLY A 20 4.01 5.75 8.24
N LEU A 21 3.62 4.61 8.81
CA LEU A 21 2.41 4.52 9.62
C LEU A 21 2.43 5.49 10.80
N ASN A 22 3.60 5.70 11.41
CA ASN A 22 3.72 6.58 12.57
C ASN A 22 3.32 8.03 12.25
N PHE A 23 3.45 8.49 11.00
CA PHE A 23 3.05 9.85 10.67
C PHE A 23 1.80 9.91 9.77
N THR A 24 1.28 8.77 9.28
CA THR A 24 0.07 8.77 8.46
C THR A 24 -1.15 8.20 9.18
N LYS A 25 -0.97 7.54 10.32
CA LYS A 25 -2.08 6.82 10.95
C LYS A 25 -3.27 7.71 11.32
N GLU A 26 -3.03 8.94 11.73
CA GLU A 26 -4.15 9.83 12.07
C GLU A 26 -4.95 10.20 10.84
N ASN A 27 -4.29 10.38 9.69
CA ASN A 27 -4.97 10.62 8.43
C ASN A 27 -5.79 9.40 8.00
N ILE A 28 -5.25 8.20 8.20
CA ILE A 28 -5.96 6.96 7.87
C ILE A 28 -7.21 6.84 8.75
N LYS A 29 -7.09 7.15 10.04
CA LYS A 29 -8.24 7.14 10.95
C LYS A 29 -9.32 8.11 10.48
N GLU A 30 -8.91 9.30 10.06
CA GLU A 30 -9.83 10.34 9.64
C GLU A 30 -10.57 9.97 8.36
N THR A 31 -9.85 9.46 7.36
CA THR A 31 -10.42 9.13 6.06
C THR A 31 -11.01 7.75 5.97
N GLY A 32 -10.53 6.83 6.79
CA GLY A 32 -10.89 5.42 6.69
C GLY A 32 -10.19 4.69 5.56
N ILE A 33 -9.24 5.33 4.87
CA ILE A 33 -8.58 4.76 3.68
C ILE A 33 -7.09 4.65 3.94
N CYS A 34 -6.51 3.53 3.51
CA CYS A 34 -5.07 3.31 3.56
C CYS A 34 -4.56 2.97 2.16
N TYR A 35 -3.53 3.70 1.71
CA TYR A 35 -2.85 3.37 0.45
C TYR A 35 -1.63 2.51 0.77
N LEU A 36 -1.63 1.30 0.27
CA LEU A 36 -0.59 0.32 0.56
C LEU A 36 0.41 0.25 -0.59
N PHE A 37 1.56 0.88 -0.40
CA PHE A 37 2.64 0.95 -1.41
C PHE A 37 3.69 -0.13 -1.15
N GLU A 38 4.51 -0.40 -2.17
CA GLU A 38 5.66 -1.30 -2.03
C GLU A 38 6.84 -0.63 -1.36
N SER A 39 7.13 0.64 -1.70
CA SER A 39 8.34 1.31 -1.23
C SER A 39 8.04 2.58 -0.46
N GLU A 40 8.96 2.93 0.43
CA GLU A 40 8.88 4.14 1.22
C GLU A 40 8.91 5.40 0.36
N LYS A 41 9.55 5.36 -0.80
CA LYS A 41 9.59 6.49 -1.73
C LYS A 41 8.19 7.03 -2.03
N SER A 42 7.24 6.13 -2.26
CA SER A 42 5.87 6.53 -2.60
C SER A 42 5.17 7.23 -1.45
N VAL A 43 5.39 6.76 -0.23
CA VAL A 43 4.83 7.42 0.96
C VAL A 43 5.38 8.83 1.09
N LEU A 44 6.68 9.00 0.84
CA LEU A 44 7.31 10.32 0.89
C LEU A 44 6.83 11.22 -0.24
N GLN A 45 6.61 10.68 -1.42
CA GLN A 45 6.06 11.46 -2.55
C GLN A 45 4.70 12.04 -2.21
N MET A 46 3.87 11.29 -1.48
CA MET A 46 2.55 11.77 -1.09
C MET A 46 2.60 12.97 -0.15
N GLU A 47 3.69 13.18 0.56
CA GLU A 47 3.83 14.38 1.39
C GLU A 47 3.87 15.66 0.55
N GLY A 48 4.22 15.57 -0.72
CA GLY A 48 4.18 16.70 -1.63
C GLY A 48 2.84 16.91 -2.34
N PHE A 49 1.87 16.02 -2.09
CA PHE A 49 0.54 16.14 -2.69
C PHE A 49 -0.36 17.03 -1.82
N ASP A 50 -1.40 17.60 -2.42
CA ASP A 50 -2.39 18.37 -1.68
C ASP A 50 -3.32 17.50 -0.87
N MET A 51 -3.55 16.25 -1.32
CA MET A 51 -4.41 15.32 -0.60
C MET A 51 -3.72 14.81 0.67
N LEU A 52 -4.52 14.34 1.62
CA LEU A 52 -3.98 13.77 2.86
C LEU A 52 -3.14 12.54 2.54
N ASN A 53 -1.99 12.44 3.20
CA ASN A 53 -1.13 11.27 3.05
C ASN A 53 -1.63 10.14 3.93
N CYS A 54 -2.26 9.15 3.30
CA CYS A 54 -2.73 7.93 3.95
C CYS A 54 -1.89 6.73 3.55
N GLY A 55 -0.67 6.96 3.12
CA GLY A 55 0.21 5.93 2.60
C GLY A 55 1.00 5.19 3.66
N VAL A 56 1.18 3.91 3.47
CA VAL A 56 2.16 3.10 4.20
C VAL A 56 2.84 2.20 3.18
N ALA A 57 4.04 1.76 3.49
CA ALA A 57 4.80 0.89 2.58
C ALA A 57 5.15 -0.41 3.26
N VAL A 58 4.97 -1.50 2.50
CA VAL A 58 5.33 -2.85 2.98
C VAL A 58 6.83 -3.10 2.89
N CYS A 59 7.55 -2.30 2.12
CA CYS A 59 8.99 -2.41 1.90
C CYS A 59 9.36 -3.78 1.32
N GLY A 60 8.62 -4.18 0.30
CA GLY A 60 8.77 -5.45 -0.40
C GLY A 60 7.59 -5.66 -1.32
N SER A 61 7.40 -6.87 -1.78
CA SER A 61 6.33 -7.18 -2.72
C SER A 61 5.18 -7.99 -2.09
N ASN A 62 5.22 -8.20 -0.78
CA ASN A 62 4.21 -9.00 -0.09
C ASN A 62 3.62 -8.24 1.08
N PHE A 63 2.31 -8.33 1.18
CA PHE A 63 1.58 -7.86 2.35
C PHE A 63 1.19 -9.08 3.18
N ASN A 64 1.53 -9.06 4.46
CA ASN A 64 1.30 -10.22 5.31
C ASN A 64 0.37 -9.91 6.48
N LYS A 65 0.01 -10.95 7.20
CA LYS A 65 -0.95 -10.83 8.30
C LYS A 65 -0.44 -9.98 9.46
N TYR A 66 0.85 -9.97 9.70
CA TYR A 66 1.42 -9.12 10.75
C TYR A 66 1.23 -7.64 10.44
N GLN A 67 1.46 -7.28 9.19
CA GLN A 67 1.26 -5.92 8.73
C GLN A 67 -0.20 -5.52 8.79
N LEU A 68 -1.10 -6.43 8.39
CA LEU A 68 -2.53 -6.20 8.49
C LEU A 68 -2.95 -5.98 9.95
N ASN A 69 -2.46 -6.81 10.85
CA ASN A 69 -2.78 -6.70 12.27
C ASN A 69 -2.33 -5.35 12.83
N ILE A 70 -1.17 -4.86 12.42
CA ILE A 70 -0.69 -3.55 12.82
C ILE A 70 -1.65 -2.46 12.35
N LEU A 71 -2.06 -2.51 11.08
CA LEU A 71 -3.00 -1.53 10.52
C LEU A 71 -4.33 -1.55 11.25
N MET A 72 -4.88 -2.73 11.48
CA MET A 72 -6.17 -2.85 12.14
C MET A 72 -6.12 -2.39 13.59
N ARG A 73 -5.03 -2.67 14.28
CA ARG A 73 -4.86 -2.24 15.68
C ARG A 73 -4.62 -0.73 15.79
N GLU A 74 -3.80 -0.16 14.91
CA GLU A 74 -3.37 1.23 15.03
C GLU A 74 -4.35 2.22 14.42
N CYS A 75 -5.02 1.87 13.33
CA CYS A 75 -5.88 2.83 12.64
C CYS A 75 -7.17 2.25 12.03
N ALA A 76 -7.33 0.95 12.05
CA ALA A 76 -8.56 0.27 11.59
C ALA A 76 -9.17 0.86 10.32
N PRO A 77 -8.46 0.85 9.18
CA PRO A 77 -9.00 1.42 7.95
C PRO A 77 -10.23 0.65 7.49
N LYS A 78 -11.16 1.37 6.87
CA LYS A 78 -12.36 0.77 6.27
C LYS A 78 -12.06 0.19 4.90
N GLU A 79 -11.10 0.77 4.22
CA GLU A 79 -10.65 0.30 2.91
C GLU A 79 -9.14 0.37 2.83
N ILE A 80 -8.52 -0.72 2.35
CA ILE A 80 -7.10 -0.75 2.00
C ILE A 80 -7.02 -0.83 0.48
N ILE A 81 -6.34 0.13 -0.13
CA ILE A 81 -6.14 0.17 -1.57
C ILE A 81 -4.71 -0.24 -1.84
N ILE A 82 -4.53 -1.36 -2.53
CA ILE A 82 -3.20 -1.86 -2.89
C ILE A 82 -2.68 -1.02 -4.05
N CYS A 83 -1.58 -0.32 -3.81
CA CYS A 83 -0.95 0.59 -4.77
C CYS A 83 0.46 0.11 -5.10
N PHE A 84 0.57 -1.16 -5.49
CA PHE A 84 1.86 -1.77 -5.79
C PHE A 84 2.37 -1.29 -7.15
N ASP A 85 3.67 -1.42 -7.36
CA ASP A 85 4.32 -1.00 -8.59
C ASP A 85 3.79 -1.77 -9.78
N LYS A 86 3.74 -1.10 -10.92
CA LYS A 86 3.23 -1.72 -12.15
C LYS A 86 4.17 -2.80 -12.64
N GLU A 87 3.65 -4.00 -12.80
CA GLU A 87 4.40 -5.12 -13.36
C GLU A 87 4.06 -5.33 -14.82
N GLU A 88 4.87 -6.11 -15.51
CA GLU A 88 4.71 -6.38 -16.91
C GLU A 88 3.36 -7.04 -17.19
N GLN A 89 2.66 -6.53 -18.22
CA GLN A 89 1.30 -6.96 -18.52
C GLN A 89 1.24 -7.98 -19.67
N GLY A 90 2.39 -8.51 -20.08
CA GLY A 90 2.41 -9.65 -21.00
C GLY A 90 1.75 -10.88 -20.41
N ASN A 91 1.65 -10.94 -19.08
CA ASN A 91 0.91 -11.95 -18.32
C ASN A 91 -0.13 -11.24 -17.47
N GLU A 92 -1.06 -10.56 -18.12
CA GLU A 92 -2.08 -9.76 -17.44
C GLU A 92 -2.80 -10.51 -16.34
N ASP A 93 -3.26 -11.72 -16.65
CA ASP A 93 -4.04 -12.49 -15.69
C ASP A 93 -3.23 -12.82 -14.45
N LYS A 94 -1.95 -13.09 -14.61
CA LYS A 94 -1.07 -13.43 -13.49
C LYS A 94 -0.89 -12.24 -12.54
N TYR A 95 -0.61 -11.07 -13.10
CA TYR A 95 -0.42 -9.87 -12.27
C TYR A 95 -1.72 -9.45 -11.61
N PHE A 96 -2.80 -9.40 -12.40
CA PHE A 96 -4.12 -9.08 -11.88
C PHE A 96 -4.51 -10.03 -10.74
N ASN A 97 -4.35 -11.32 -10.96
CA ASN A 97 -4.71 -12.33 -9.98
C ASN A 97 -3.87 -12.24 -8.72
N LYS A 98 -2.60 -11.87 -8.85
CA LYS A 98 -1.73 -11.65 -7.70
C LYS A 98 -2.31 -10.58 -6.79
N LEU A 99 -2.69 -9.43 -7.35
CA LEU A 99 -3.24 -8.33 -6.58
C LEU A 99 -4.61 -8.69 -6.01
N TYR A 100 -5.46 -9.29 -6.83
CA TYR A 100 -6.79 -9.71 -6.40
C TYR A 100 -6.72 -10.69 -5.23
N ASN A 101 -5.81 -11.65 -5.32
CA ASN A 101 -5.66 -12.69 -4.30
C ASN A 101 -5.15 -12.13 -2.97
N ILE A 102 -4.29 -11.12 -3.00
CA ILE A 102 -3.84 -10.44 -1.78
C ILE A 102 -5.05 -9.84 -1.07
N GLY A 103 -5.87 -9.10 -1.80
CA GLY A 103 -7.07 -8.50 -1.24
C GLY A 103 -8.09 -9.52 -0.78
N LYS A 104 -8.28 -10.57 -1.56
CA LYS A 104 -9.24 -11.62 -1.24
C LYS A 104 -8.88 -12.36 0.05
N LYS A 105 -7.60 -12.61 0.23
CA LYS A 105 -7.10 -13.30 1.41
C LYS A 105 -7.50 -12.62 2.71
N TYR A 106 -7.55 -11.29 2.69
CA TYR A 106 -7.80 -10.49 3.90
C TYR A 106 -9.13 -9.74 3.86
N SER A 107 -10.00 -10.06 2.92
CA SER A 107 -11.25 -9.31 2.71
C SER A 107 -12.22 -9.39 3.88
N ASN A 108 -12.03 -10.33 4.80
CA ASN A 108 -12.86 -10.43 6.00
C ASN A 108 -12.58 -9.31 7.01
N TYR A 109 -11.44 -8.65 6.92
CA TYR A 109 -11.04 -7.63 7.87
C TYR A 109 -11.56 -6.25 7.50
N CYS A 110 -11.55 -5.92 6.21
CA CYS A 110 -12.06 -4.67 5.68
C CYS A 110 -12.15 -4.78 4.16
N LYS A 111 -12.68 -3.74 3.53
CA LYS A 111 -12.75 -3.68 2.08
C LYS A 111 -11.34 -3.57 1.50
N PHE A 112 -11.07 -4.31 0.42
CA PHE A 112 -9.84 -4.20 -0.35
C PHE A 112 -10.16 -3.81 -1.79
N SER A 113 -9.28 -3.01 -2.35
CA SER A 113 -9.25 -2.70 -3.77
C SER A 113 -7.79 -2.55 -4.19
N PHE A 114 -7.56 -2.46 -5.49
CA PHE A 114 -6.19 -2.29 -5.98
C PHE A 114 -6.17 -1.46 -7.25
N ILE A 115 -5.05 -0.81 -7.48
CA ILE A 115 -4.81 -0.07 -8.71
C ILE A 115 -4.28 -1.02 -9.77
N TYR A 116 -4.92 -1.01 -10.92
CA TYR A 116 -4.49 -1.78 -12.09
C TYR A 116 -4.56 -0.87 -13.30
N ASP A 117 -3.40 -0.42 -13.77
CA ASP A 117 -3.31 0.57 -14.85
C ASP A 117 -3.51 -0.09 -16.21
N ARG A 118 -4.74 -0.01 -16.73
CA ARG A 118 -5.08 -0.56 -18.04
C ARG A 118 -4.77 0.38 -19.20
N GLU A 119 -4.61 1.66 -18.89
CA GLU A 119 -4.51 2.71 -19.91
C GLU A 119 -3.09 3.19 -20.18
N GLY A 120 -2.13 2.67 -19.41
CA GLY A 120 -0.75 3.07 -19.59
C GLY A 120 -0.43 4.45 -19.04
N LEU A 121 -1.12 4.86 -17.98
CA LEU A 121 -0.89 6.16 -17.35
C LEU A 121 0.43 6.22 -16.62
N ILE A 122 0.95 5.09 -16.19
CA ILE A 122 2.27 4.99 -15.56
C ILE A 122 3.11 3.97 -16.32
N SER A 123 4.42 4.06 -16.12
CA SER A 123 5.38 3.19 -16.79
C SER A 123 5.61 1.91 -16.01
N LEU A 124 6.18 0.92 -16.69
CA LEU A 124 6.57 -0.33 -16.06
C LEU A 124 7.46 -0.04 -14.84
N LYS A 125 7.17 -0.71 -13.75
CA LYS A 125 7.84 -0.57 -12.45
C LYS A 125 7.60 0.75 -11.73
N ASP A 126 6.80 1.64 -12.31
CA ASP A 126 6.39 2.84 -11.58
C ASP A 126 5.44 2.47 -10.44
N SER A 127 5.57 3.21 -9.34
CA SER A 127 4.52 3.29 -8.34
C SER A 127 3.37 4.12 -8.90
N PRO A 128 2.14 3.87 -8.46
CA PRO A 128 1.02 4.73 -8.84
C PRO A 128 1.21 6.21 -8.54
N ALA A 129 2.09 6.56 -7.61
CA ALA A 129 2.36 7.95 -7.23
C ALA A 129 3.46 8.61 -8.06
N ASP A 130 4.18 7.84 -8.88
CA ASP A 130 5.39 8.35 -9.55
C ASP A 130 5.14 9.45 -10.59
N LYS A 131 3.97 9.48 -11.20
CA LYS A 131 3.63 10.48 -12.24
C LYS A 131 2.83 11.65 -11.69
N GLY A 132 2.77 11.80 -10.37
CA GLY A 132 2.16 12.96 -9.76
C GLY A 132 0.75 12.73 -9.25
N GLU A 133 0.23 13.74 -8.57
CA GLU A 133 -1.04 13.65 -7.85
C GLU A 133 -2.23 13.41 -8.76
N GLU A 134 -2.31 14.10 -9.91
CA GLU A 134 -3.47 13.97 -10.79
C GLU A 134 -3.58 12.58 -11.38
N ILE A 135 -2.44 11.99 -11.79
CA ILE A 135 -2.42 10.62 -12.29
C ILE A 135 -2.79 9.65 -11.16
N PHE A 136 -2.27 9.87 -9.97
CA PHE A 136 -2.61 9.03 -8.82
C PHE A 136 -4.12 9.04 -8.54
N LYS A 137 -4.73 10.22 -8.53
CA LYS A 137 -6.18 10.34 -8.33
C LYS A 137 -6.97 9.64 -9.42
N THR A 138 -6.54 9.75 -10.67
CA THR A 138 -7.18 9.06 -11.79
C THR A 138 -7.14 7.56 -11.60
N LEU A 139 -5.98 7.04 -11.21
CA LEU A 139 -5.81 5.61 -10.95
C LEU A 139 -6.68 5.15 -9.78
N LEU A 140 -6.77 5.95 -8.73
CA LEU A 140 -7.62 5.64 -7.58
C LEU A 140 -9.10 5.54 -7.99
N ASN A 141 -9.54 6.46 -8.85
CA ASN A 141 -10.93 6.47 -9.30
C ASN A 141 -11.29 5.24 -10.14
N LYS A 142 -10.30 4.61 -10.73
CA LYS A 142 -10.49 3.42 -11.57
C LYS A 142 -10.06 2.13 -10.90
N ARG A 143 -9.86 2.17 -9.58
CA ARG A 143 -9.39 0.98 -8.86
C ARG A 143 -10.39 -0.16 -8.97
N VAL A 144 -9.85 -1.37 -8.87
CA VAL A 144 -10.63 -2.61 -8.94
C VAL A 144 -11.00 -3.03 -7.52
N GLU A 145 -12.28 -3.24 -7.28
CA GLU A 145 -12.74 -3.70 -5.98
C GLU A 145 -12.65 -5.22 -5.89
N VAL A 146 -12.26 -5.70 -4.71
CA VAL A 146 -12.18 -7.13 -4.44
C VAL A 146 -13.47 -7.54 -3.72
N HIS A 147 -14.12 -8.58 -4.25
CA HIS A 147 -15.39 -9.08 -3.72
C HIS A 147 -15.28 -10.45 -3.12
#